data_3428e6b72a1273ab0d54eb7fe8c5e0a1
#
_entry.id   3428e6b72a1273ab0d54eb7fe8c5e0a1
#
_cell.length_a   1.000
_cell.length_b   1.000
_cell.length_c   1.000
_cell.angle_alpha   90.00
_cell.angle_beta   90.00
_cell.angle_gamma   90.00
#
_symmetry.space_group_name_H-M   'P 1'
#
loop_
_entity.id
_entity.type
_entity.pdbx_description
1 polymer ?
#
loop_
_entity_poly.entity_id
_entity_poly.type
_entity_poly.pdbx_seq_one_letter_code
_entity_poly.pdbx_strand_id
1 'polypeptide(L)'
;MPVEIERKFLVANDGWRSAICDSEKLRDGLVGEFDGCKVRVRLGGNRASIAVKGRRFGSRRTEFEYEIPKADAEAMLNTVCGERCVEKTRHSVPHAGFIWAVDVYEGQLAGIVLAEIELSDEKQAFEKPDWLGTEITNDPRFHKRALFRLCTDAGRPLTVAELLAAAT
;
A
#
# COMPACT_ATOMS: atom_id res chain seq x y z
N MET A 1 9.60 -17.53 -11.11
CA MET A 1 9.76 -16.83 -9.83
C MET A 1 8.53 -15.97 -9.63
N PRO A 2 7.96 -15.90 -8.43
CA PRO A 2 6.83 -15.03 -8.17
C PRO A 2 7.27 -13.56 -8.31
N VAL A 3 6.65 -12.86 -9.23
CA VAL A 3 6.92 -11.46 -9.54
C VAL A 3 5.66 -10.66 -9.31
N GLU A 4 5.74 -9.61 -8.51
CA GLU A 4 4.71 -8.60 -8.35
C GLU A 4 5.00 -7.46 -9.34
N ILE A 5 4.01 -7.09 -10.14
CA ILE A 5 4.05 -5.91 -10.99
C ILE A 5 2.88 -5.03 -10.58
N GLU A 6 3.18 -3.90 -9.96
CA GLU A 6 2.19 -3.02 -9.34
C GLU A 6 2.41 -1.58 -9.82
N ARG A 7 1.33 -0.91 -10.23
CA ARG A 7 1.34 0.54 -10.45
C ARG A 7 0.47 1.23 -9.41
N LYS A 8 0.92 2.38 -8.98
CA LYS A 8 0.34 3.14 -7.88
C LYS A 8 -0.02 4.56 -8.30
N PHE A 9 -1.16 5.04 -7.82
CA PHE A 9 -1.73 6.32 -8.20
C PHE A 9 -2.30 7.07 -7.00
N LEU A 10 -2.34 8.38 -7.11
CA LEU A 10 -3.21 9.21 -6.28
C LEU A 10 -4.67 9.00 -6.69
N VAL A 11 -5.59 9.32 -5.81
CA VAL A 11 -7.02 9.33 -6.06
C VAL A 11 -7.47 10.79 -6.20
N ALA A 12 -8.11 11.13 -7.33
CA ALA A 12 -8.48 12.50 -7.66
C ALA A 12 -9.84 12.92 -7.08
N ASN A 13 -10.78 11.96 -6.93
CA ASN A 13 -12.13 12.21 -6.43
C ASN A 13 -12.76 10.92 -5.89
N ASP A 14 -13.95 11.03 -5.31
CA ASP A 14 -14.64 9.91 -4.64
C ASP A 14 -15.49 9.01 -5.58
N GLY A 15 -15.36 9.15 -6.90
CA GLY A 15 -16.13 8.37 -7.88
C GLY A 15 -15.99 6.84 -7.77
N TRP A 16 -14.90 6.37 -7.18
CA TRP A 16 -14.65 4.95 -6.93
C TRP A 16 -15.59 4.32 -5.89
N ARG A 17 -16.16 5.13 -4.97
CA ARG A 17 -16.94 4.63 -3.83
C ARG A 17 -18.20 3.88 -4.24
N SER A 18 -18.84 4.29 -5.32
CA SER A 18 -20.07 3.65 -5.83
C SER A 18 -19.82 2.27 -6.46
N ALA A 19 -18.57 1.96 -6.82
CA ALA A 19 -18.19 0.71 -7.46
C ALA A 19 -17.48 -0.28 -6.50
N ILE A 20 -17.43 0.02 -5.19
CA ILE A 20 -16.83 -0.90 -4.21
C ILE A 20 -17.59 -2.23 -4.20
N CYS A 21 -16.87 -3.33 -4.43
CA CYS A 21 -17.43 -4.68 -4.35
C CYS A 21 -17.00 -5.44 -3.08
N ASP A 22 -15.90 -5.02 -2.44
CA ASP A 22 -15.41 -5.62 -1.19
C ASP A 22 -14.59 -4.60 -0.40
N SER A 23 -14.48 -4.79 0.91
CA SER A 23 -13.70 -3.93 1.80
C SER A 23 -13.11 -4.72 2.96
N GLU A 24 -11.83 -4.50 3.23
CA GLU A 24 -11.10 -5.18 4.30
C GLU A 24 -10.24 -4.19 5.10
N LYS A 25 -10.34 -4.28 6.42
CA LYS A 25 -9.38 -3.58 7.31
C LYS A 25 -8.08 -4.35 7.38
N LEU A 26 -6.98 -3.63 7.14
CA LEU A 26 -5.63 -4.17 7.12
C LEU A 26 -4.74 -3.44 8.12
N ARG A 27 -3.95 -4.21 8.86
CA ARG A 27 -2.83 -3.73 9.66
C ARG A 27 -1.54 -4.32 9.09
N ASP A 28 -0.71 -3.48 8.51
CA ASP A 28 0.59 -3.84 7.93
C ASP A 28 1.71 -3.43 8.88
N GLY A 29 2.64 -4.33 9.17
CA GLY A 29 3.84 -4.05 9.97
C GLY A 29 5.12 -4.36 9.21
N LEU A 30 6.12 -3.49 9.30
CA LEU A 30 7.45 -3.72 8.75
C LEU A 30 8.31 -4.44 9.80
N VAL A 31 8.62 -5.72 9.55
CA VAL A 31 9.52 -6.52 10.37
C VAL A 31 10.97 -6.04 10.20
N GLY A 32 11.39 -5.86 8.95
CA GLY A 32 12.74 -5.40 8.65
C GLY A 32 12.90 -4.97 7.19
N GLU A 33 13.95 -4.19 6.96
CA GLU A 33 14.36 -3.73 5.62
C GLU A 33 15.88 -3.79 5.53
N PHE A 34 16.40 -4.34 4.43
CA PHE A 34 17.81 -4.41 4.13
C PHE A 34 18.02 -4.32 2.61
N ASP A 35 18.87 -3.41 2.17
CA ASP A 35 19.23 -3.20 0.74
C ASP A 35 18.00 -3.15 -0.20
N GLY A 36 16.95 -2.47 0.22
CA GLY A 36 15.71 -2.34 -0.55
C GLY A 36 14.78 -3.57 -0.51
N CYS A 37 15.22 -4.67 0.10
CA CYS A 37 14.38 -5.82 0.42
C CYS A 37 13.60 -5.55 1.71
N LYS A 38 12.38 -6.09 1.81
CA LYS A 38 11.49 -5.86 2.95
C LYS A 38 10.81 -7.14 3.39
N VAL A 39 10.60 -7.25 4.71
CA VAL A 39 9.72 -8.25 5.29
C VAL A 39 8.55 -7.54 5.95
N ARG A 40 7.34 -7.85 5.49
CA ARG A 40 6.09 -7.28 5.97
C ARG A 40 5.22 -8.36 6.59
N VAL A 41 4.62 -8.09 7.73
CA VAL A 41 3.50 -8.85 8.27
C VAL A 41 2.21 -8.08 7.98
N ARG A 42 1.16 -8.80 7.58
CA ARG A 42 -0.19 -8.27 7.37
C ARG A 42 -1.18 -9.06 8.20
N LEU A 43 -2.05 -8.34 8.88
CA LEU A 43 -3.25 -8.86 9.50
C LEU A 43 -4.47 -8.19 8.87
N GLY A 44 -5.42 -8.97 8.37
CA GLY A 44 -6.65 -8.48 7.77
C GLY A 44 -7.77 -9.49 7.94
N GLY A 45 -8.97 -9.03 8.25
CA GLY A 45 -10.18 -9.84 8.33
C GLY A 45 -9.95 -11.21 8.99
N ASN A 46 -10.03 -12.26 8.18
CA ASN A 46 -9.81 -13.64 8.64
C ASN A 46 -8.44 -14.20 8.29
N ARG A 47 -7.53 -13.44 7.69
CA ARG A 47 -6.23 -13.90 7.20
C ARG A 47 -5.09 -13.12 7.80
N ALA A 48 -3.94 -13.77 7.89
CA ALA A 48 -2.68 -13.12 8.19
C ALA A 48 -1.59 -13.68 7.29
N SER A 49 -0.65 -12.83 6.88
CA SER A 49 0.42 -13.23 5.98
C SER A 49 1.74 -12.55 6.35
N ILE A 50 2.84 -13.21 5.96
CA ILE A 50 4.18 -12.64 5.92
C ILE A 50 4.64 -12.57 4.46
N ALA A 51 5.12 -11.41 4.04
CA ALA A 51 5.61 -11.19 2.70
C ALA A 51 7.09 -10.81 2.71
N VAL A 52 7.88 -11.54 1.93
CA VAL A 52 9.30 -11.22 1.65
C VAL A 52 9.36 -10.58 0.28
N LYS A 53 9.69 -9.30 0.25
CA LYS A 53 9.70 -8.47 -0.95
C LYS A 53 11.12 -8.10 -1.33
N GLY A 54 11.53 -8.49 -2.53
CA GLY A 54 12.81 -8.11 -3.10
C GLY A 54 12.90 -6.62 -3.44
N ARG A 55 14.09 -6.18 -3.82
CA ARG A 55 14.31 -4.82 -4.32
C ARG A 55 13.40 -4.53 -5.51
N ARG A 56 12.83 -3.33 -5.55
CA ARG A 56 11.97 -2.89 -6.65
C ARG A 56 12.82 -2.33 -7.80
N PHE A 57 12.44 -2.69 -9.02
CA PHE A 57 12.97 -2.15 -10.26
C PHE A 57 11.80 -1.69 -11.13
N GLY A 58 11.62 -0.37 -11.27
CA GLY A 58 10.43 0.17 -11.92
C GLY A 58 9.14 -0.24 -11.18
N SER A 59 8.21 -0.86 -11.89
CA SER A 59 6.95 -1.36 -11.34
C SER A 59 7.03 -2.78 -10.78
N ARG A 60 8.15 -3.50 -10.95
CA ARG A 60 8.29 -4.93 -10.64
C ARG A 60 9.22 -5.22 -9.47
N ARG A 61 8.95 -6.29 -8.76
CA ARG A 61 9.85 -6.93 -7.78
C ARG A 61 9.51 -8.40 -7.58
N THR A 62 10.44 -9.16 -7.03
CA THR A 62 10.14 -10.50 -6.51
C THR A 62 9.36 -10.36 -5.21
N GLU A 63 8.30 -11.15 -5.06
CA GLU A 63 7.53 -11.23 -3.81
C GLU A 63 7.19 -12.69 -3.49
N PHE A 64 7.43 -13.08 -2.24
CA PHE A 64 6.97 -14.34 -1.67
C PHE A 64 6.03 -13.99 -0.52
N GLU A 65 4.80 -14.46 -0.59
CA GLU A 65 3.81 -14.26 0.47
C GLU A 65 3.31 -15.61 0.98
N TYR A 66 3.28 -15.75 2.29
CA TYR A 66 2.89 -16.98 2.98
C TYR A 66 1.83 -16.65 4.04
N GLU A 67 0.78 -17.46 4.06
CA GLU A 67 -0.20 -17.39 5.13
C GLU A 67 0.43 -17.87 6.45
N ILE A 68 0.14 -17.16 7.54
CA ILE A 68 0.62 -17.46 8.89
C ILE A 68 -0.55 -17.45 9.89
N PRO A 69 -0.41 -18.09 11.06
CA PRO A 69 -1.40 -17.99 12.12
C PRO A 69 -1.62 -16.53 12.53
N LYS A 70 -2.87 -16.14 12.76
CA LYS A 70 -3.22 -14.78 13.22
C LYS A 70 -2.52 -14.40 14.51
N ALA A 71 -2.44 -15.33 15.46
CA ALA A 71 -1.77 -15.10 16.74
C ALA A 71 -0.29 -14.71 16.55
N ASP A 72 0.39 -15.32 15.56
CA ASP A 72 1.78 -15.00 15.24
C ASP A 72 1.88 -13.61 14.60
N ALA A 73 0.95 -13.28 13.70
CA ALA A 73 0.90 -11.94 13.10
C ALA A 73 0.65 -10.87 14.15
N GLU A 74 -0.30 -11.06 15.06
CA GLU A 74 -0.57 -10.15 16.17
C GLU A 74 0.66 -9.96 17.07
N ALA A 75 1.32 -11.05 17.42
CA ALA A 75 2.54 -11.02 18.21
C ALA A 75 3.64 -10.22 17.50
N MET A 76 3.89 -10.48 16.21
CA MET A 76 4.89 -9.75 15.42
C MET A 76 4.56 -8.25 15.29
N LEU A 77 3.29 -7.91 15.04
CA LEU A 77 2.84 -6.52 14.94
C LEU A 77 3.06 -5.75 16.25
N ASN A 78 2.83 -6.40 17.38
CA ASN A 78 2.92 -5.75 18.68
C ASN A 78 4.35 -5.72 19.26
N THR A 79 5.19 -6.73 18.98
CA THR A 79 6.50 -6.87 19.62
C THR A 79 7.69 -6.59 18.70
N VAL A 80 7.56 -6.91 17.40
CA VAL A 80 8.65 -6.77 16.41
C VAL A 80 8.49 -5.50 15.60
N CYS A 81 7.28 -5.23 15.10
CA CYS A 81 7.03 -4.08 14.23
C CYS A 81 6.93 -2.76 15.01
N GLY A 82 6.34 -2.80 16.22
CA GLY A 82 6.19 -1.61 17.07
C GLY A 82 5.46 -0.46 16.34
N GLU A 83 6.06 0.71 16.34
CA GLU A 83 5.51 1.91 15.69
C GLU A 83 5.54 1.86 14.16
N ARG A 84 6.18 0.86 13.55
CA ARG A 84 6.26 0.69 12.09
C ARG A 84 5.03 -0.02 11.53
N CYS A 85 3.88 0.18 12.14
CA CYS A 85 2.59 -0.35 11.71
C CYS A 85 1.78 0.72 11.01
N VAL A 86 1.05 0.32 9.98
CA VAL A 86 0.14 1.15 9.19
C VAL A 86 -1.22 0.49 9.15
N GLU A 87 -2.25 1.25 9.47
CA GLU A 87 -3.64 0.81 9.39
C GLU A 87 -4.32 1.47 8.19
N LYS A 88 -5.13 0.70 7.51
CA LYS A 88 -5.91 1.16 6.35
C LYS A 88 -7.13 0.29 6.13
N THR A 89 -8.14 0.84 5.47
CA THR A 89 -9.18 0.06 4.83
C THR A 89 -8.86 -0.04 3.34
N ARG A 90 -8.73 -1.27 2.83
CA ARG A 90 -8.60 -1.56 1.41
C ARG A 90 -9.96 -1.85 0.82
N HIS A 91 -10.29 -1.14 -0.25
CA HIS A 91 -11.50 -1.35 -1.02
C HIS A 91 -11.15 -1.96 -2.37
N SER A 92 -11.86 -3.02 -2.78
CA SER A 92 -11.78 -3.62 -4.10
C SER A 92 -12.77 -2.94 -5.03
N VAL A 93 -12.26 -2.34 -6.10
CA VAL A 93 -13.05 -1.53 -7.05
C VAL A 93 -12.86 -2.08 -8.47
N PRO A 94 -13.85 -2.79 -9.02
CA PRO A 94 -13.80 -3.29 -10.40
C PRO A 94 -13.82 -2.14 -11.41
N HIS A 95 -12.94 -2.19 -12.43
CA HIS A 95 -12.99 -1.30 -13.59
C HIS A 95 -12.29 -1.93 -14.79
N ALA A 96 -12.96 -1.96 -15.93
CA ALA A 96 -12.44 -2.42 -17.23
C ALA A 96 -11.67 -3.76 -17.17
N GLY A 97 -12.23 -4.75 -16.45
CA GLY A 97 -11.65 -6.10 -16.33
C GLY A 97 -10.55 -6.25 -15.28
N PHE A 98 -10.22 -5.19 -14.54
CA PHE A 98 -9.28 -5.20 -13.42
C PHE A 98 -9.97 -4.96 -12.08
N ILE A 99 -9.34 -5.40 -11.00
CA ILE A 99 -9.72 -5.02 -9.64
C ILE A 99 -8.67 -4.04 -9.13
N TRP A 100 -9.07 -2.81 -8.89
CA TRP A 100 -8.25 -1.80 -8.26
C TRP A 100 -8.33 -1.93 -6.74
N ALA A 101 -7.18 -1.86 -6.08
CA ALA A 101 -7.12 -1.76 -4.63
C ALA A 101 -7.04 -0.27 -4.25
N VAL A 102 -8.11 0.27 -3.64
CA VAL A 102 -8.12 1.63 -3.11
C VAL A 102 -7.90 1.58 -1.61
N ASP A 103 -6.75 2.06 -1.17
CA ASP A 103 -6.31 2.07 0.22
C ASP A 103 -6.63 3.42 0.87
N VAL A 104 -7.55 3.43 1.80
CA VAL A 104 -7.85 4.58 2.67
C VAL A 104 -7.06 4.41 3.97
N TYR A 105 -6.06 5.24 4.19
CA TYR A 105 -5.20 5.15 5.37
C TYR A 105 -5.85 5.75 6.60
N GLU A 106 -5.53 5.19 7.76
CA GLU A 106 -6.04 5.56 9.07
C GLU A 106 -4.90 6.03 10.00
N GLY A 107 -5.25 6.55 11.17
CA GLY A 107 -4.28 6.96 12.18
C GLY A 107 -3.34 8.05 11.71
N GLN A 108 -2.04 7.84 11.84
CA GLN A 108 -1.01 8.81 11.48
C GLN A 108 -0.98 9.17 9.99
N LEU A 109 -1.47 8.28 9.12
CA LEU A 109 -1.57 8.50 7.67
C LEU A 109 -2.99 8.86 7.22
N ALA A 110 -3.89 9.22 8.15
CA ALA A 110 -5.27 9.58 7.82
C ALA A 110 -5.34 10.72 6.79
N GLY A 111 -6.29 10.61 5.86
CA GLY A 111 -6.45 11.57 4.76
C GLY A 111 -5.66 11.20 3.49
N ILE A 112 -4.76 10.22 3.55
CA ILE A 112 -4.10 9.69 2.36
C ILE A 112 -4.99 8.59 1.77
N VAL A 113 -5.27 8.69 0.47
CA VAL A 113 -5.96 7.66 -0.31
C VAL A 113 -5.12 7.35 -1.54
N LEU A 114 -4.75 6.09 -1.70
CA LEU A 114 -3.93 5.62 -2.82
C LEU A 114 -4.65 4.50 -3.56
N ALA A 115 -4.47 4.43 -4.87
CA ALA A 115 -4.96 3.34 -5.70
C ALA A 115 -3.80 2.51 -6.25
N GLU A 116 -3.96 1.20 -6.26
CA GLU A 116 -2.98 0.24 -6.76
C GLU A 116 -3.67 -0.69 -7.77
N ILE A 117 -2.96 -1.03 -8.85
CA ILE A 117 -3.35 -2.05 -9.82
C ILE A 117 -2.22 -3.04 -9.99
N GLU A 118 -2.53 -4.33 -9.91
CA GLU A 118 -1.59 -5.41 -10.22
C GLU A 118 -1.73 -5.80 -11.70
N LEU A 119 -0.60 -6.00 -12.34
CA LEU A 119 -0.49 -6.32 -13.76
C LEU A 119 0.26 -7.64 -13.96
N SER A 120 -0.04 -8.34 -15.03
CA SER A 120 0.69 -9.55 -15.43
C SER A 120 1.99 -9.26 -16.19
N ASP A 121 2.10 -8.06 -16.78
CA ASP A 121 3.26 -7.57 -17.51
C ASP A 121 3.39 -6.06 -17.36
N GLU A 122 4.64 -5.52 -17.35
CA GLU A 122 4.89 -4.07 -17.21
C GLU A 122 4.31 -3.23 -18.35
N LYS A 123 4.13 -3.84 -19.53
CA LYS A 123 3.54 -3.20 -20.72
C LYS A 123 2.06 -3.48 -20.88
N GLN A 124 1.45 -4.19 -19.94
CA GLN A 124 0.01 -4.48 -20.00
C GLN A 124 -0.80 -3.19 -20.01
N ALA A 125 -1.58 -3.00 -21.08
CA ALA A 125 -2.48 -1.87 -21.17
C ALA A 125 -3.67 -2.05 -20.21
N PHE A 126 -4.12 -0.96 -19.62
CA PHE A 126 -5.34 -0.89 -18.83
C PHE A 126 -6.00 0.46 -19.01
N GLU A 127 -7.31 0.48 -18.89
CA GLU A 127 -8.09 1.71 -18.90
C GLU A 127 -8.03 2.39 -17.54
N LYS A 128 -7.77 3.70 -17.55
CA LYS A 128 -7.74 4.48 -16.32
C LYS A 128 -9.14 4.97 -15.97
N PRO A 129 -9.64 4.66 -14.76
CA PRO A 129 -10.92 5.22 -14.32
C PRO A 129 -10.83 6.74 -14.10
N ASP A 130 -11.95 7.44 -14.25
CA ASP A 130 -12.04 8.92 -14.13
C ASP A 130 -11.70 9.46 -12.73
N TRP A 131 -11.76 8.61 -11.72
CA TRP A 131 -11.39 8.98 -10.34
C TRP A 131 -9.89 8.84 -10.06
N LEU A 132 -9.10 8.34 -11.01
CA LEU A 132 -7.67 8.13 -10.85
C LEU A 132 -6.91 9.44 -11.06
N GLY A 133 -5.95 9.70 -10.19
CA GLY A 133 -5.06 10.86 -10.25
C GLY A 133 -3.68 10.54 -10.84
N THR A 134 -2.70 11.33 -10.45
CA THR A 134 -1.31 11.21 -10.91
C THR A 134 -0.70 9.88 -10.48
N GLU A 135 0.08 9.28 -11.38
CA GLU A 135 0.86 8.10 -11.07
C GLU A 135 2.04 8.42 -10.17
N ILE A 136 2.22 7.59 -9.14
CA ILE A 136 3.25 7.73 -8.11
C ILE A 136 4.05 6.43 -7.89
N THR A 137 4.06 5.52 -8.87
CA THR A 137 4.67 4.18 -8.76
C THR A 137 6.11 4.21 -8.24
N ASN A 138 6.92 5.14 -8.75
CA ASN A 138 8.33 5.30 -8.38
C ASN A 138 8.62 6.59 -7.61
N ASP A 139 7.59 7.27 -7.13
CA ASP A 139 7.77 8.49 -6.34
C ASP A 139 8.19 8.14 -4.90
N PRO A 140 9.43 8.48 -4.47
CA PRO A 140 9.95 8.11 -3.17
C PRO A 140 9.16 8.72 -2.01
N ARG A 141 8.46 9.85 -2.23
CA ARG A 141 7.64 10.52 -1.21
C ARG A 141 6.47 9.66 -0.76
N PHE A 142 5.92 8.81 -1.66
CA PHE A 142 4.80 7.91 -1.40
C PHE A 142 5.23 6.49 -1.00
N HIS A 143 6.51 6.25 -0.76
CA HIS A 143 6.93 5.04 -0.08
C HIS A 143 6.44 5.07 1.38
N LYS A 144 5.84 3.99 1.88
CA LYS A 144 5.26 3.92 3.23
C LYS A 144 6.18 4.47 4.32
N ARG A 145 7.49 4.17 4.23
CA ARG A 145 8.50 4.68 5.18
C ARG A 145 8.64 6.21 5.11
N ALA A 146 8.64 6.77 3.90
CA ALA A 146 8.74 8.22 3.72
C ALA A 146 7.47 8.91 4.23
N LEU A 147 6.29 8.40 3.88
CA LEU A 147 5.01 8.88 4.38
C LEU A 147 4.99 8.89 5.92
N PHE A 148 5.38 7.77 6.52
CA PHE A 148 5.39 7.63 7.97
C PHE A 148 6.35 8.64 8.63
N ARG A 149 7.56 8.76 8.11
CA ARG A 149 8.55 9.73 8.60
C ARG A 149 8.03 11.17 8.49
N LEU A 150 7.52 11.57 7.32
CA LEU A 150 7.03 12.92 7.09
C LEU A 150 5.89 13.29 8.04
N CYS A 151 4.93 12.37 8.26
CA CYS A 151 3.83 12.59 9.20
C CYS A 151 4.31 12.61 10.66
N THR A 152 5.32 11.78 11.03
CA THR A 152 5.94 11.80 12.36
C THR A 152 6.66 13.11 12.61
N ASP A 153 7.47 13.57 11.67
CA ASP A 153 8.21 14.82 11.77
C ASP A 153 7.26 16.03 11.88
N ALA A 154 6.12 15.98 11.20
CA ALA A 154 5.08 17.00 11.29
C ALA A 154 4.24 16.93 12.57
N GLY A 155 4.28 15.82 13.31
CA GLY A 155 3.44 15.55 14.49
C GLY A 155 1.94 15.42 14.19
N ARG A 156 1.56 15.26 12.91
CA ARG A 156 0.17 15.15 12.44
C ARG A 156 0.09 14.46 11.08
N PRO A 157 -1.09 13.97 10.68
CA PRO A 157 -1.33 13.58 9.29
C PRO A 157 -1.05 14.74 8.32
N LEU A 158 -0.48 14.41 7.15
CA LEU A 158 -0.23 15.35 6.07
C LEU A 158 -1.22 15.13 4.93
N THR A 159 -1.63 16.21 4.29
CA THR A 159 -2.41 16.16 3.06
C THR A 159 -1.55 15.72 1.89
N VAL A 160 -2.17 15.22 0.82
CA VAL A 160 -1.48 14.87 -0.43
C VAL A 160 -0.75 16.09 -1.01
N ALA A 161 -1.33 17.29 -0.91
CA ALA A 161 -0.70 18.52 -1.40
C ALA A 161 0.60 18.83 -0.63
N GLU A 162 0.60 18.66 0.69
CA GLU A 162 1.81 18.85 1.51
C GLU A 162 2.88 17.80 1.20
N LEU A 163 2.48 16.54 0.96
CA LEU A 163 3.39 15.47 0.54
C LEU A 163 4.01 15.76 -0.83
N LEU A 164 3.23 16.30 -1.77
CA LEU A 164 3.73 16.70 -3.09
C LEU A 164 4.69 17.89 -3.01
N ALA A 165 4.50 18.79 -2.03
CA ALA A 165 5.37 19.94 -1.79
C ALA A 165 6.64 19.59 -0.99
N ALA A 166 6.69 18.43 -0.32
CA ALA A 166 7.87 18.02 0.43
C ALA A 166 9.05 17.76 -0.50
N ALA A 167 10.21 18.28 -0.13
CA ALA A 167 11.46 18.00 -0.85
C ALA A 167 11.81 16.50 -0.76
N THR A 168 12.28 15.94 -1.85
CA THR A 168 12.79 14.55 -1.92
C THR A 168 14.17 14.42 -1.32
#